data_5163138cf36658f9a641f416f553fd05
#
_entry.id   5163138cf36658f9a641f416f553fd05
#
_cell.length_a   1.000
_cell.length_b   1.000
_cell.length_c   1.000
_cell.angle_alpha   90.00
_cell.angle_beta   90.00
_cell.angle_gamma   90.00
#
_symmetry.space_group_name_H-M   'P 1'
#
loop_
_entity.id
_entity.type
_entity.pdbx_description
1 polymer ?
#
loop_
_entity_poly.entity_id
_entity_poly.type
_entity_poly.pdbx_seq_one_letter_code
_entity_poly.pdbx_strand_id
1 'polypeptide(L)'
;MVFIPYAAVTFSYAEYEAKVQNRFNEIGIKVRSIHRAKDPRKMIREAEAICVGGGNTFALAKKMQQQGLMKAILNKIKQGTPYVGWSAGSNVSCPTICTTNDMPIVEPESFKAIGAVKFQINPHYLDANPEGHAGETREQRILEYIEANPRRWVVGLREGCMLHLHDGKMELIGSRPMRIFKKGVETFEVNAGDDLSFLL
;
A
#
# COMPACT_ATOMS: atom_id res chain seq x y z
N MET A 1 3.93 15.21 -10.12
CA MET A 1 3.40 13.99 -9.45
C MET A 1 2.01 14.27 -8.90
N VAL A 2 1.06 13.34 -9.05
CA VAL A 2 -0.29 13.41 -8.45
C VAL A 2 -0.28 12.70 -7.09
N PHE A 3 -0.77 13.40 -6.06
CA PHE A 3 -0.87 12.86 -4.69
C PHE A 3 -2.33 12.57 -4.30
N ILE A 4 -2.58 11.40 -3.72
CA ILE A 4 -3.88 10.95 -3.23
C ILE A 4 -3.88 10.95 -1.70
N PRO A 5 -4.54 11.94 -1.04
CA PRO A 5 -4.51 12.12 0.43
C PRO A 5 -5.64 11.40 1.16
N TYR A 6 -6.48 10.60 0.50
CA TYR A 6 -7.79 10.17 0.99
C TYR A 6 -7.78 9.25 2.21
N ALA A 7 -6.61 8.79 2.64
CA ALA A 7 -6.42 8.08 3.91
C ALA A 7 -6.42 9.01 5.14
N ALA A 8 -6.29 10.32 4.95
CA ALA A 8 -6.36 11.30 6.04
C ALA A 8 -7.80 11.44 6.56
N VAL A 9 -7.97 11.29 7.87
CA VAL A 9 -9.28 11.36 8.54
C VAL A 9 -9.32 12.46 9.59
N THR A 10 -8.26 12.58 10.40
CA THR A 10 -8.18 13.50 11.54
C THR A 10 -7.55 14.84 11.22
N PHE A 11 -7.10 15.05 9.99
CA PHE A 11 -6.51 16.29 9.47
C PHE A 11 -6.89 16.51 8.02
N SER A 12 -6.79 17.73 7.54
CA SER A 12 -7.26 18.08 6.19
C SER A 12 -6.34 17.55 5.09
N TYR A 13 -6.92 17.32 3.90
CA TYR A 13 -6.14 16.94 2.71
C TYR A 13 -5.13 18.02 2.29
N ALA A 14 -5.43 19.31 2.58
CA ALA A 14 -4.52 20.42 2.30
C ALA A 14 -3.28 20.38 3.20
N GLU A 15 -3.45 20.10 4.49
CA GLU A 15 -2.33 19.91 5.42
C GLU A 15 -1.49 18.69 5.02
N TYR A 16 -2.13 17.62 4.56
CA TYR A 16 -1.39 16.44 4.10
C TYR A 16 -0.61 16.74 2.81
N GLU A 17 -1.24 17.42 1.84
CA GLU A 17 -0.56 17.87 0.62
C GLU A 17 0.67 18.71 0.96
N ALA A 18 0.56 19.68 1.88
CA ALA A 18 1.67 20.51 2.30
C ALA A 18 2.83 19.72 2.91
N LYS A 19 2.54 18.76 3.80
CA LYS A 19 3.56 17.87 4.40
C LYS A 19 4.30 17.06 3.33
N VAL A 20 3.54 16.47 2.39
CA VAL A 20 4.10 15.66 1.31
C VAL A 20 4.89 16.53 0.33
N GLN A 21 4.38 17.72 -0.04
CA GLN A 21 5.10 18.66 -0.89
C GLN A 21 6.44 19.07 -0.28
N ASN A 22 6.47 19.39 1.02
CA ASN A 22 7.71 19.76 1.71
C ASN A 22 8.76 18.66 1.60
N ARG A 23 8.36 17.39 1.77
CA ARG A 23 9.27 16.25 1.66
C ARG A 23 9.77 16.05 0.23
N PHE A 24 8.89 16.16 -0.76
CA PHE A 24 9.25 15.97 -2.16
C PHE A 24 10.01 17.17 -2.77
N ASN A 25 9.93 18.35 -2.16
CA ASN A 25 10.77 19.52 -2.54
C ASN A 25 12.27 19.22 -2.38
N GLU A 26 12.65 18.39 -1.42
CA GLU A 26 14.04 17.99 -1.17
C GLU A 26 14.69 17.32 -2.40
N ILE A 27 13.87 16.72 -3.25
CA ILE A 27 14.28 16.04 -4.49
C ILE A 27 13.71 16.71 -5.75
N GLY A 28 13.23 17.94 -5.65
CA GLY A 28 12.76 18.76 -6.78
C GLY A 28 11.44 18.32 -7.41
N ILE A 29 10.64 17.48 -6.75
CA ILE A 29 9.37 16.98 -7.30
C ILE A 29 8.20 17.85 -6.83
N LYS A 30 7.46 18.41 -7.81
CA LYS A 30 6.21 19.14 -7.54
C LYS A 30 5.06 18.17 -7.31
N VAL A 31 4.30 18.36 -6.22
CA VAL A 31 3.14 17.59 -5.84
C VAL A 31 1.86 18.35 -6.15
N ARG A 32 0.86 17.68 -6.70
CA ARG A 32 -0.49 18.21 -6.93
C ARG A 32 -1.49 17.22 -6.36
N SER A 33 -2.24 17.64 -5.35
CA SER A 33 -3.19 16.76 -4.71
C SER A 33 -4.49 16.63 -5.50
N ILE A 34 -4.95 15.40 -5.64
CA ILE A 34 -6.15 15.04 -6.43
C ILE A 34 -7.43 15.62 -5.84
N HIS A 35 -7.48 15.96 -4.54
CA HIS A 35 -8.67 16.52 -3.89
C HIS A 35 -9.05 17.90 -4.44
N ARG A 36 -8.13 18.58 -5.13
CA ARG A 36 -8.37 19.88 -5.80
C ARG A 36 -8.87 19.71 -7.23
N ALA A 37 -8.90 18.50 -7.77
CA ALA A 37 -9.25 18.26 -9.16
C ALA A 37 -10.76 18.32 -9.38
N LYS A 38 -11.20 19.03 -10.42
CA LYS A 38 -12.60 18.99 -10.89
C LYS A 38 -12.93 17.61 -11.51
N ASP A 39 -11.97 16.98 -12.20
CA ASP A 39 -12.06 15.62 -12.72
C ASP A 39 -10.84 14.80 -12.22
N PRO A 40 -10.99 14.07 -11.10
CA PRO A 40 -9.92 13.25 -10.55
C PRO A 40 -9.42 12.16 -11.51
N ARG A 41 -10.31 11.55 -12.31
CA ARG A 41 -9.92 10.52 -13.29
C ARG A 41 -9.07 11.09 -14.41
N LYS A 42 -9.41 12.28 -14.90
CA LYS A 42 -8.59 12.98 -15.90
C LYS A 42 -7.21 13.28 -15.32
N MET A 43 -7.15 13.79 -14.09
CA MET A 43 -5.87 14.07 -13.43
C MET A 43 -4.99 12.83 -13.30
N ILE A 44 -5.55 11.65 -13.00
CA ILE A 44 -4.80 10.38 -13.01
C ILE A 44 -4.34 10.01 -14.41
N ARG A 45 -5.19 10.13 -15.44
CA ARG A 45 -4.78 9.80 -16.82
C ARG A 45 -3.60 10.63 -17.32
N GLU A 46 -3.50 11.87 -16.86
CA GLU A 46 -2.45 12.84 -17.24
C GLU A 46 -1.25 12.81 -16.28
N ALA A 47 -1.27 11.95 -15.25
CA ALA A 47 -0.19 11.86 -14.27
C ALA A 47 1.09 11.28 -14.85
N GLU A 48 2.23 11.91 -14.57
CA GLU A 48 3.57 11.39 -14.84
C GLU A 48 4.08 10.48 -13.72
N ALA A 49 3.58 10.66 -12.51
CA ALA A 49 3.79 9.78 -11.35
C ALA A 49 2.61 9.90 -10.40
N ILE A 50 2.30 8.82 -9.67
CA ILE A 50 1.19 8.73 -8.73
C ILE A 50 1.74 8.37 -7.35
N CYS A 51 1.29 9.10 -6.33
CA CYS A 51 1.68 8.91 -4.96
C CYS A 51 0.43 8.76 -4.08
N VAL A 52 0.37 7.70 -3.26
CA VAL A 52 -0.78 7.40 -2.39
C VAL A 52 -0.34 7.39 -0.93
N GLY A 53 -0.91 8.29 -0.15
CA GLY A 53 -0.57 8.48 1.24
C GLY A 53 -1.11 7.41 2.19
N GLY A 54 -0.49 7.33 3.36
CA GLY A 54 -0.93 6.51 4.49
C GLY A 54 -2.04 7.18 5.30
N GLY A 55 -2.57 6.45 6.27
CA GLY A 55 -3.69 6.77 7.14
C GLY A 55 -4.69 5.62 7.14
N ASN A 56 -5.99 5.89 7.21
CA ASN A 56 -6.99 4.83 7.25
C ASN A 56 -7.26 4.24 5.85
N THR A 57 -6.99 2.95 5.70
CA THR A 57 -7.13 2.21 4.42
C THR A 57 -8.58 2.12 3.94
N PHE A 58 -9.55 1.99 4.85
CA PHE A 58 -10.97 1.90 4.49
C PHE A 58 -11.49 3.24 3.94
N ALA A 59 -11.11 4.35 4.58
CA ALA A 59 -11.45 5.69 4.09
C ALA A 59 -10.83 5.96 2.72
N LEU A 60 -9.57 5.57 2.52
CA LEU A 60 -8.86 5.65 1.25
C LEU A 60 -9.58 4.84 0.16
N ALA A 61 -9.83 3.55 0.42
CA ALA A 61 -10.46 2.64 -0.53
C ALA A 61 -11.85 3.13 -0.95
N LYS A 62 -12.70 3.50 0.03
CA LYS A 62 -14.04 4.05 -0.22
C LYS A 62 -13.98 5.26 -1.16
N LYS A 63 -13.13 6.23 -0.86
CA LYS A 63 -13.04 7.47 -1.65
C LYS A 63 -12.50 7.21 -3.05
N MET A 64 -11.51 6.34 -3.18
CA MET A 64 -10.95 5.96 -4.48
C MET A 64 -11.96 5.19 -5.34
N GLN A 65 -12.77 4.31 -4.75
CA GLN A 65 -13.84 3.57 -5.43
C GLN A 65 -14.93 4.52 -5.92
N GLN A 66 -15.45 5.39 -5.06
CA GLN A 66 -16.46 6.40 -5.40
C GLN A 66 -16.06 7.29 -6.57
N GLN A 67 -14.77 7.56 -6.72
CA GLN A 67 -14.24 8.38 -7.81
C GLN A 67 -13.77 7.54 -9.02
N GLY A 68 -13.86 6.22 -8.96
CA GLY A 68 -13.45 5.32 -10.04
C GLY A 68 -11.95 5.34 -10.33
N LEU A 69 -11.11 5.57 -9.30
CA LEU A 69 -9.66 5.75 -9.47
C LEU A 69 -8.90 4.43 -9.58
N MET A 70 -9.40 3.33 -8.99
CA MET A 70 -8.66 2.06 -8.91
C MET A 70 -8.20 1.58 -10.29
N LYS A 71 -9.15 1.48 -11.24
CA LYS A 71 -8.85 1.04 -12.61
C LYS A 71 -8.00 2.05 -13.39
N ALA A 72 -8.23 3.35 -13.17
CA ALA A 72 -7.44 4.39 -13.84
C ALA A 72 -5.97 4.33 -13.41
N ILE A 73 -5.70 4.15 -12.13
CA ILE A 73 -4.35 4.00 -11.57
C ILE A 73 -3.69 2.72 -12.09
N LEU A 74 -4.40 1.57 -12.06
CA LEU A 74 -3.86 0.32 -12.59
C LEU A 74 -3.44 0.44 -14.06
N ASN A 75 -4.27 1.11 -14.88
CA ASN A 75 -3.94 1.33 -16.29
C ASN A 75 -2.69 2.19 -16.46
N LYS A 76 -2.51 3.22 -15.62
CA LYS A 76 -1.31 4.07 -15.64
C LYS A 76 -0.05 3.30 -15.22
N ILE A 77 -0.15 2.46 -14.18
CA ILE A 77 0.96 1.59 -13.74
C ILE A 77 1.37 0.65 -14.88
N LYS A 78 0.41 0.02 -15.55
CA LYS A 78 0.67 -0.86 -16.71
C LYS A 78 1.31 -0.14 -17.91
N GLN A 79 1.15 1.17 -18.00
CA GLN A 79 1.78 2.03 -19.01
C GLN A 79 3.17 2.53 -18.58
N GLY A 80 3.69 2.07 -17.44
CA GLY A 80 5.00 2.46 -16.92
C GLY A 80 4.98 3.72 -16.04
N THR A 81 3.81 4.26 -15.68
CA THR A 81 3.76 5.41 -14.76
C THR A 81 4.18 4.97 -13.36
N PRO A 82 5.19 5.61 -12.74
CA PRO A 82 5.63 5.28 -11.40
C PRO A 82 4.50 5.44 -10.36
N TYR A 83 4.40 4.46 -9.46
CA TYR A 83 3.51 4.46 -8.32
C TYR A 83 4.32 4.37 -7.02
N VAL A 84 4.04 5.24 -6.07
CA VAL A 84 4.60 5.19 -4.71
C VAL A 84 3.45 5.15 -3.72
N GLY A 85 3.44 4.16 -2.84
CA GLY A 85 2.45 4.03 -1.77
C GLY A 85 3.10 3.65 -0.45
N TRP A 86 2.65 4.25 0.65
CA TRP A 86 3.09 3.87 1.99
C TRP A 86 1.89 3.59 2.90
N SER A 87 2.01 2.64 3.82
CA SER A 87 0.94 2.25 4.75
C SER A 87 -0.36 1.89 4.01
N ALA A 88 -1.44 2.65 4.18
CA ALA A 88 -2.68 2.49 3.43
C ALA A 88 -2.45 2.51 1.90
N GLY A 89 -1.52 3.33 1.41
CA GLY A 89 -1.12 3.36 0.00
C GLY A 89 -0.48 2.05 -0.47
N SER A 90 0.25 1.34 0.39
CA SER A 90 0.74 -0.02 0.12
C SER A 90 -0.41 -1.03 0.09
N ASN A 91 -1.35 -0.96 1.05
CA ASN A 91 -2.50 -1.85 1.08
C ASN A 91 -3.37 -1.74 -0.18
N VAL A 92 -3.65 -0.54 -0.67
CA VAL A 92 -4.48 -0.38 -1.87
C VAL A 92 -3.76 -0.76 -3.16
N SER A 93 -2.43 -0.94 -3.17
CA SER A 93 -1.71 -1.50 -4.33
C SER A 93 -1.95 -3.00 -4.51
N CYS A 94 -2.35 -3.70 -3.44
CA CYS A 94 -2.65 -5.13 -3.40
C CYS A 94 -3.95 -5.49 -4.12
N PRO A 95 -4.27 -6.80 -4.28
CA PRO A 95 -5.55 -7.25 -4.81
C PRO A 95 -6.76 -6.84 -3.95
N THR A 96 -6.57 -6.82 -2.63
CA THR A 96 -7.59 -6.41 -1.64
C THR A 96 -6.95 -5.64 -0.49
N ILE A 97 -7.76 -4.94 0.29
CA ILE A 97 -7.33 -4.26 1.52
C ILE A 97 -7.36 -5.17 2.77
N CYS A 98 -7.60 -6.48 2.62
CA CYS A 98 -7.89 -7.40 3.73
C CYS A 98 -6.72 -7.64 4.69
N THR A 99 -5.50 -7.23 4.35
CA THR A 99 -4.32 -7.35 5.22
C THR A 99 -3.93 -6.02 5.88
N THR A 100 -4.83 -5.03 5.86
CA THR A 100 -4.62 -3.77 6.60
C THR A 100 -4.68 -3.99 8.11
N ASN A 101 -3.98 -3.12 8.85
CA ASN A 101 -4.04 -3.08 10.31
C ASN A 101 -5.09 -2.09 10.84
N ASP A 102 -5.77 -1.37 9.95
CA ASP A 102 -6.65 -0.26 10.30
C ASP A 102 -8.03 -0.74 10.77
N MET A 103 -8.68 0.08 11.60
CA MET A 103 -10.09 -0.13 11.93
C MET A 103 -10.99 0.23 10.74
N PRO A 104 -12.07 -0.54 10.47
CA PRO A 104 -13.03 -0.26 9.41
C PRO A 104 -14.01 0.86 9.82
N ILE A 105 -13.51 2.09 9.88
CA ILE A 105 -14.29 3.27 10.31
C ILE A 105 -15.36 3.70 9.31
N VAL A 106 -15.26 3.24 8.07
CA VAL A 106 -16.25 3.42 7.00
C VAL A 106 -16.31 2.14 6.16
N GLU A 107 -17.44 1.88 5.54
CA GLU A 107 -17.62 0.73 4.64
C GLU A 107 -17.28 1.14 3.19
N PRO A 108 -16.25 0.55 2.54
CA PRO A 108 -16.01 0.70 1.12
C PRO A 108 -17.01 -0.13 0.29
N GLU A 109 -17.13 0.15 -1.00
CA GLU A 109 -18.02 -0.62 -1.90
C GLU A 109 -17.62 -2.10 -1.99
N SER A 110 -16.33 -2.38 -1.84
CA SER A 110 -15.76 -3.74 -1.77
C SER A 110 -14.36 -3.68 -1.14
N PHE A 111 -13.85 -4.84 -0.73
CA PHE A 111 -12.45 -4.96 -0.31
C PHE A 111 -11.46 -5.02 -1.49
N LYS A 112 -11.93 -5.07 -2.74
CA LYS A 112 -11.06 -5.03 -3.92
C LYS A 112 -10.32 -3.70 -4.00
N ALA A 113 -9.03 -3.78 -4.35
CA ALA A 113 -8.15 -2.64 -4.46
C ALA A 113 -7.56 -2.52 -5.88
N ILE A 114 -6.43 -1.87 -6.07
CA ILE A 114 -5.85 -1.60 -7.40
C ILE A 114 -5.42 -2.90 -8.09
N GLY A 115 -4.83 -3.85 -7.34
CA GLY A 115 -4.29 -5.09 -7.88
C GLY A 115 -3.05 -4.87 -8.77
N ALA A 116 -2.23 -3.90 -8.40
CA ALA A 116 -0.96 -3.62 -9.08
C ALA A 116 0.07 -4.74 -8.84
N VAL A 117 0.01 -5.39 -7.68
CA VAL A 117 0.79 -6.58 -7.33
C VAL A 117 -0.13 -7.79 -7.14
N LYS A 118 0.43 -9.02 -7.17
CA LYS A 118 -0.35 -10.26 -7.06
C LYS A 118 -0.50 -10.79 -5.64
N PHE A 119 0.25 -10.23 -4.71
CA PHE A 119 0.32 -10.59 -3.30
C PHE A 119 -0.30 -9.52 -2.41
N GLN A 120 -0.40 -9.82 -1.12
CA GLN A 120 -0.85 -8.86 -0.10
C GLN A 120 0.34 -8.31 0.67
N ILE A 121 0.21 -7.08 1.17
CA ILE A 121 1.19 -6.44 2.04
C ILE A 121 0.51 -6.16 3.38
N ASN A 122 1.15 -6.56 4.48
CA ASN A 122 0.86 -6.05 5.81
C ASN A 122 1.96 -5.03 6.14
N PRO A 123 1.71 -3.73 5.97
CA PRO A 123 2.69 -2.69 6.30
C PRO A 123 2.80 -2.53 7.82
N HIS A 124 3.90 -1.92 8.28
CA HIS A 124 4.19 -1.77 9.71
C HIS A 124 4.19 -3.11 10.45
N TYR A 125 4.71 -4.15 9.79
CA TYR A 125 4.78 -5.48 10.40
C TYR A 125 5.64 -5.44 11.66
N LEU A 126 5.13 -6.05 12.73
CA LEU A 126 5.80 -6.20 14.03
C LEU A 126 5.90 -7.68 14.36
N ASP A 127 7.09 -8.10 14.81
CA ASP A 127 7.38 -9.50 15.18
C ASP A 127 6.69 -9.93 16.48
N ALA A 128 6.49 -8.97 17.38
CA ALA A 128 5.82 -9.20 18.65
C ALA A 128 4.91 -8.03 18.99
N ASN A 129 3.95 -8.27 19.86
CA ASN A 129 3.16 -7.20 20.46
C ASN A 129 4.04 -6.34 21.38
N PRO A 130 3.70 -5.05 21.55
CA PRO A 130 4.29 -4.23 22.59
C PRO A 130 4.13 -4.88 23.98
N GLU A 131 5.10 -4.63 24.87
CA GLU A 131 5.06 -5.14 26.23
C GLU A 131 3.72 -4.83 26.92
N GLY A 132 3.13 -5.81 27.60
CA GLY A 132 1.84 -5.69 28.27
C GLY A 132 0.60 -5.82 27.36
N HIS A 133 0.75 -6.05 26.06
CA HIS A 133 -0.38 -6.25 25.15
C HIS A 133 -0.69 -7.75 24.99
N ALA A 134 -1.87 -8.17 25.47
CA ALA A 134 -2.32 -9.58 25.44
C ALA A 134 -3.13 -9.96 24.19
N GLY A 135 -3.32 -9.05 23.23
CA GLY A 135 -4.06 -9.31 21.99
C GLY A 135 -3.25 -10.07 20.95
N GLU A 136 -3.92 -10.47 19.87
CA GLU A 136 -3.30 -11.15 18.73
C GLU A 136 -2.13 -10.37 18.13
N THR A 137 -1.09 -11.10 17.74
CA THR A 137 0.04 -10.55 16.99
C THR A 137 -0.32 -10.28 15.54
N ARG A 138 0.51 -9.53 14.82
CA ARG A 138 0.40 -9.37 13.36
C ARG A 138 0.48 -10.71 12.65
N GLU A 139 1.38 -11.58 13.09
CA GLU A 139 1.55 -12.93 12.55
C GLU A 139 0.27 -13.75 12.67
N GLN A 140 -0.34 -13.83 13.86
CA GLN A 140 -1.59 -14.57 14.07
C GLN A 140 -2.70 -14.13 13.12
N ARG A 141 -2.89 -12.82 12.94
CA ARG A 141 -3.89 -12.29 11.99
C ARG A 141 -3.57 -12.61 10.53
N ILE A 142 -2.30 -12.62 10.15
CA ILE A 142 -1.89 -13.03 8.80
C ILE A 142 -2.10 -14.53 8.60
N LEU A 143 -1.82 -15.35 9.59
CA LEU A 143 -2.06 -16.81 9.55
C LEU A 143 -3.55 -17.11 9.33
N GLU A 144 -4.46 -16.41 10.01
CA GLU A 144 -5.91 -16.50 9.75
C GLU A 144 -6.26 -16.11 8.31
N TYR A 145 -5.66 -15.00 7.82
CA TYR A 145 -5.89 -14.54 6.45
C TYR A 145 -5.48 -15.58 5.41
N ILE A 146 -4.29 -16.19 5.52
CA ILE A 146 -3.82 -17.19 4.56
C ILE A 146 -4.58 -18.52 4.68
N GLU A 147 -5.14 -18.85 5.84
CA GLU A 147 -6.03 -19.99 6.02
C GLU A 147 -7.29 -19.85 5.16
N ALA A 148 -7.91 -18.68 5.18
CA ALA A 148 -9.07 -18.34 4.36
C ALA A 148 -8.72 -18.06 2.88
N ASN A 149 -7.45 -17.74 2.57
CA ASN A 149 -6.95 -17.35 1.24
C ASN A 149 -5.71 -18.16 0.84
N PRO A 150 -5.79 -19.49 0.69
CA PRO A 150 -4.62 -20.39 0.62
C PRO A 150 -3.71 -20.17 -0.59
N ARG A 151 -4.20 -19.51 -1.63
CA ARG A 151 -3.42 -19.21 -2.85
C ARG A 151 -2.66 -17.89 -2.77
N ARG A 152 -2.83 -17.10 -1.72
CA ARG A 152 -2.24 -15.75 -1.62
C ARG A 152 -0.93 -15.77 -0.83
N TRP A 153 0.06 -15.08 -1.36
CA TRP A 153 1.23 -14.67 -0.60
C TRP A 153 0.90 -13.42 0.21
N VAL A 154 1.46 -13.32 1.40
CA VAL A 154 1.41 -12.11 2.23
C VAL A 154 2.82 -11.73 2.62
N VAL A 155 3.14 -10.45 2.48
CA VAL A 155 4.42 -9.85 2.87
C VAL A 155 4.22 -9.02 4.11
N GLY A 156 4.86 -9.39 5.21
CA GLY A 156 5.01 -8.56 6.41
C GLY A 156 6.14 -7.57 6.21
N LEU A 157 5.83 -6.33 5.82
CA LEU A 157 6.82 -5.31 5.50
C LEU A 157 7.12 -4.44 6.73
N ARG A 158 8.35 -4.53 7.23
CA ARG A 158 8.81 -3.78 8.41
C ARG A 158 9.12 -2.32 8.08
N GLU A 159 9.14 -1.49 9.13
CA GLU A 159 9.54 -0.08 9.00
C GLU A 159 10.95 0.09 8.43
N GLY A 160 11.11 1.13 7.61
CA GLY A 160 12.38 1.43 6.95
C GLY A 160 12.69 0.55 5.74
N CYS A 161 11.71 -0.23 5.28
CA CYS A 161 11.84 -1.09 4.11
C CYS A 161 10.81 -0.70 3.03
N MET A 162 11.16 -0.94 1.76
CA MET A 162 10.25 -0.84 0.64
C MET A 162 10.46 -1.96 -0.37
N LEU A 163 9.41 -2.31 -1.10
CA LEU A 163 9.48 -3.16 -2.27
C LEU A 163 9.58 -2.28 -3.52
N HIS A 164 10.62 -2.47 -4.30
CA HIS A 164 10.83 -1.82 -5.58
C HIS A 164 10.57 -2.82 -6.71
N LEU A 165 9.52 -2.55 -7.48
CA LEU A 165 9.15 -3.36 -8.66
C LEU A 165 9.42 -2.53 -9.91
N HIS A 166 10.34 -2.99 -10.75
CA HIS A 166 10.71 -2.36 -12.02
C HIS A 166 11.12 -3.40 -13.07
N ASP A 167 10.62 -3.27 -14.28
CA ASP A 167 10.92 -4.15 -15.43
C ASP A 167 10.79 -5.66 -15.11
N GLY A 168 9.73 -6.02 -14.37
CA GLY A 168 9.46 -7.40 -13.99
C GLY A 168 10.41 -7.98 -12.94
N LYS A 169 11.27 -7.17 -12.35
CA LYS A 169 12.12 -7.52 -11.20
C LYS A 169 11.58 -6.86 -9.95
N MET A 170 11.70 -7.57 -8.84
CA MET A 170 11.32 -7.07 -7.52
C MET A 170 12.51 -7.14 -6.58
N GLU A 171 12.71 -6.07 -5.83
CA GLU A 171 13.81 -5.95 -4.86
C GLU A 171 13.27 -5.44 -3.53
N LEU A 172 13.77 -6.00 -2.43
CA LEU A 172 13.62 -5.44 -1.10
C LEU A 172 14.73 -4.41 -0.88
N ILE A 173 14.35 -3.17 -0.59
CA ILE A 173 15.28 -2.10 -0.23
C ILE A 173 15.05 -1.73 1.22
N GLY A 174 16.12 -1.69 2.02
CA GLY A 174 16.08 -1.39 3.44
C GLY A 174 17.07 -2.22 4.23
N SER A 175 17.14 -1.97 5.55
CA SER A 175 18.09 -2.63 6.45
C SER A 175 17.51 -3.81 7.23
N ARG A 176 16.22 -4.09 7.05
CA ARG A 176 15.51 -5.17 7.76
C ARG A 176 14.97 -6.19 6.77
N PRO A 177 14.93 -7.50 7.14
CA PRO A 177 14.22 -8.47 6.33
C PRO A 177 12.72 -8.22 6.32
N MET A 178 12.04 -8.73 5.32
CA MET A 178 10.57 -8.85 5.30
C MET A 178 10.17 -10.29 5.59
N ARG A 179 9.01 -10.49 6.20
CA ARG A 179 8.49 -11.81 6.55
C ARG A 179 7.47 -12.28 5.54
N ILE A 180 7.56 -13.52 5.11
CA ILE A 180 6.75 -14.10 4.03
C ILE A 180 5.84 -15.20 4.57
N PHE A 181 4.57 -15.13 4.15
CA PHE A 181 3.52 -16.05 4.56
C PHE A 181 2.77 -16.61 3.37
N LYS A 182 2.50 -17.91 3.40
CA LYS A 182 1.57 -18.59 2.49
C LYS A 182 1.10 -19.89 3.13
N LYS A 183 -0.17 -20.25 2.97
CA LYS A 183 -0.68 -21.52 3.47
C LYS A 183 0.11 -22.71 2.89
N GLY A 184 0.52 -23.63 3.78
CA GLY A 184 1.29 -24.82 3.42
C GLY A 184 2.79 -24.57 3.16
N VAL A 185 3.27 -23.35 3.38
CA VAL A 185 4.69 -23.00 3.34
C VAL A 185 5.08 -22.53 4.72
N GLU A 186 6.20 -23.01 5.25
CA GLU A 186 6.78 -22.49 6.50
C GLU A 186 7.09 -21.00 6.33
N THR A 187 6.73 -20.20 7.34
CA THR A 187 7.01 -18.76 7.34
C THR A 187 8.51 -18.52 7.35
N PHE A 188 8.99 -17.65 6.46
CA PHE A 188 10.43 -17.38 6.31
C PHE A 188 10.71 -15.88 6.14
N GLU A 189 11.99 -15.54 6.32
CA GLU A 189 12.50 -14.18 6.14
C GLU A 189 13.18 -14.04 4.78
N VAL A 190 13.05 -12.83 4.20
CA VAL A 190 13.74 -12.44 2.97
C VAL A 190 14.53 -11.16 3.22
N ASN A 191 15.80 -11.17 2.85
CA ASN A 191 16.70 -10.03 2.98
C ASN A 191 16.84 -9.24 1.68
N ALA A 192 17.42 -8.06 1.77
CA ALA A 192 17.83 -7.33 0.57
C ALA A 192 18.84 -8.16 -0.24
N GLY A 193 18.58 -8.30 -1.54
CA GLY A 193 19.38 -9.11 -2.47
C GLY A 193 18.88 -10.54 -2.69
N ASP A 194 17.93 -11.02 -1.90
CA ASP A 194 17.32 -12.34 -2.13
C ASP A 194 16.38 -12.32 -3.34
N ASP A 195 16.15 -13.49 -3.95
CA ASP A 195 15.23 -13.65 -5.07
C ASP A 195 13.76 -13.52 -4.62
N LEU A 196 13.04 -12.62 -5.24
CA LEU A 196 11.62 -12.35 -5.02
C LEU A 196 10.72 -12.78 -6.19
N SER A 197 11.23 -13.55 -7.14
CA SER A 197 10.48 -13.95 -8.34
C SER A 197 9.19 -14.72 -8.03
N PHE A 198 9.12 -15.42 -6.90
CA PHE A 198 7.93 -16.14 -6.44
C PHE A 198 6.73 -15.24 -6.12
N LEU A 199 6.93 -13.92 -5.97
CA LEU A 199 5.87 -12.93 -5.76
C LEU A 199 5.31 -12.35 -7.07
N LEU A 200 5.99 -12.54 -8.21
CA LEU A 200 5.63 -12.01 -9.53
C LEU A 200 4.66 -12.98 -10.29
#